data_d2cdcfb6e87e1f586e3ad2db13f0fd2f
#
_entry.id   d2cdcfb6e87e1f586e3ad2db13f0fd2f
#
_cell.length_a   1.000
_cell.length_b   1.000
_cell.length_c   1.000
_cell.angle_alpha   90.00
_cell.angle_beta   90.00
_cell.angle_gamma   90.00
#
_symmetry.space_group_name_H-M   'P 1'
#
loop_
_entity.id
_entity.type
_entity.pdbx_description
1 polymer ?
#
loop_
_entity_poly.entity_id
_entity_poly.type
_entity_poly.pdbx_seq_one_letter_code
_entity_poly.pdbx_strand_id
1 'polypeptide(L)'
;SKHILVDEFQDISPQRAALLAALRKQNSQTTLFAVGDDWQAIYRFSGAQMSLTTAFHENFGEGERCDLDTTYRFNSRIGEVANRFIQQNPGQLKKPLNSLTNGDKKAVTLLDESQLDALLDKLSGYAKPEERILILARYHHMRPASLEKAATRWPKLQIDFMTIHASKGQQA
;
A
#
# COMPACT_ATOMS: atom_id res chain seq x y z
N SER A 1 29.17 4.54 -10.97
CA SER A 1 28.46 3.25 -10.78
C SER A 1 28.03 2.69 -12.11
N LYS A 2 28.11 1.37 -12.30
CA LYS A 2 27.59 0.70 -13.50
C LYS A 2 26.08 0.42 -13.38
N HIS A 3 25.57 0.29 -12.17
CA HIS A 3 24.18 -0.03 -11.89
C HIS A 3 23.62 0.92 -10.83
N ILE A 4 22.41 1.38 -11.06
CA ILE A 4 21.61 2.16 -10.10
C ILE A 4 20.36 1.33 -9.83
N LEU A 5 20.15 0.97 -8.56
CA LEU A 5 18.96 0.25 -8.11
C LEU A 5 18.11 1.21 -7.28
N VAL A 6 16.82 1.28 -7.58
CA VAL A 6 15.86 2.14 -6.88
C VAL A 6 14.66 1.31 -6.49
N ASP A 7 14.36 1.30 -5.19
CA ASP A 7 13.17 0.69 -4.64
C ASP A 7 12.08 1.74 -4.39
N GLU A 8 10.84 1.30 -4.24
CA GLU A 8 9.65 2.16 -4.04
C GLU A 8 9.58 3.29 -5.10
N PHE A 9 9.83 2.95 -6.35
CA PHE A 9 10.00 3.93 -7.44
C PHE A 9 8.75 4.79 -7.67
N GLN A 10 7.55 4.32 -7.30
CA GLN A 10 6.30 5.08 -7.39
C GLN A 10 6.29 6.35 -6.52
N ASP A 11 7.21 6.46 -5.55
CA ASP A 11 7.35 7.63 -4.68
C ASP A 11 8.40 8.63 -5.17
N ILE A 12 8.89 8.45 -6.39
CA ILE A 12 9.90 9.34 -6.98
C ILE A 12 9.32 10.73 -7.26
N SER A 13 10.08 11.76 -6.88
CA SER A 13 9.79 13.15 -7.25
C SER A 13 10.58 13.57 -8.48
N PRO A 14 10.18 14.64 -9.20
CA PRO A 14 10.93 15.19 -10.32
C PRO A 14 12.40 15.51 -9.98
N GLN A 15 12.67 16.00 -8.77
CA GLN A 15 14.03 16.31 -8.32
C GLN A 15 14.88 15.05 -8.21
N ARG A 16 14.32 13.96 -7.66
CA ARG A 16 15.01 12.66 -7.57
C ARG A 16 15.20 12.04 -8.95
N ALA A 17 14.21 12.18 -9.84
CA ALA A 17 14.33 11.73 -11.22
C ALA A 17 15.45 12.47 -11.97
N ALA A 18 15.56 13.80 -11.79
CA ALA A 18 16.64 14.60 -12.34
C ALA A 18 18.03 14.16 -11.83
N LEU A 19 18.13 13.83 -10.54
CA LEU A 19 19.36 13.27 -9.97
C LEU A 19 19.73 11.94 -10.63
N LEU A 20 18.78 11.01 -10.80
CA LEU A 20 19.02 9.74 -11.50
C LEU A 20 19.49 9.95 -12.94
N ALA A 21 18.86 10.88 -13.66
CA ALA A 21 19.26 11.24 -15.02
C ALA A 21 20.68 11.82 -15.06
N ALA A 22 21.05 12.68 -14.12
CA ALA A 22 22.40 13.22 -14.01
C ALA A 22 23.46 12.15 -13.72
N LEU A 23 23.16 11.20 -12.82
CA LEU A 23 24.03 10.07 -12.51
C LEU A 23 24.24 9.16 -13.73
N ARG A 24 23.20 8.89 -14.51
CA ARG A 24 23.30 8.08 -15.74
C ARG A 24 24.15 8.76 -16.81
N LYS A 25 24.07 10.08 -16.92
CA LYS A 25 24.88 10.87 -17.90
C LYS A 25 26.38 10.79 -17.63
N GLN A 26 26.82 10.50 -16.40
CA GLN A 26 28.25 10.38 -16.08
C GLN A 26 28.91 9.15 -16.70
N ASN A 27 28.12 8.13 -17.02
CA ASN A 27 28.61 6.92 -17.67
C ASN A 27 27.51 6.31 -18.54
N SER A 28 27.72 6.29 -19.85
CA SER A 28 26.75 5.78 -20.84
C SER A 28 26.38 4.31 -20.66
N GLN A 29 27.19 3.55 -19.91
CA GLN A 29 26.93 2.14 -19.59
C GLN A 29 26.17 1.95 -18.28
N THR A 30 25.73 3.02 -17.64
CA THR A 30 24.96 2.91 -16.38
C THR A 30 23.54 2.43 -16.68
N THR A 31 23.18 1.29 -16.10
CA THR A 31 21.82 0.75 -16.13
C THR A 31 21.02 1.25 -14.92
N LEU A 32 19.74 1.50 -15.12
CA LEU A 32 18.78 1.79 -14.06
C LEU A 32 17.85 0.61 -13.89
N PHE A 33 17.79 0.06 -12.67
CA PHE A 33 16.84 -0.96 -12.27
C PHE A 33 15.90 -0.36 -11.22
N ALA A 34 14.63 -0.26 -11.54
CA ALA A 34 13.63 0.34 -10.67
C ALA A 34 12.55 -0.69 -10.30
N VAL A 35 12.24 -0.77 -9.01
CA VAL A 35 11.15 -1.59 -8.48
C VAL A 35 10.11 -0.66 -7.87
N GLY A 36 8.84 -0.88 -8.16
CA GLY A 36 7.77 -0.06 -7.63
C GLY A 36 6.39 -0.62 -7.94
N ASP A 37 5.42 -0.13 -7.22
CA ASP A 37 4.02 -0.46 -7.38
C ASP A 37 3.19 0.83 -7.43
N ASP A 38 2.76 1.24 -8.61
CA ASP A 38 1.97 2.45 -8.83
C ASP A 38 0.64 2.46 -8.02
N TRP A 39 0.12 1.29 -7.66
CA TRP A 39 -1.06 1.16 -6.79
C TRP A 39 -0.78 1.60 -5.34
N GLN A 40 0.50 1.62 -4.93
CA GLN A 40 0.95 2.08 -3.62
C GLN A 40 1.46 3.53 -3.63
N ALA A 41 1.22 4.29 -4.70
CA ALA A 41 1.62 5.70 -4.83
C ALA A 41 0.75 6.61 -3.96
N ILE A 42 1.10 6.79 -2.68
CA ILE A 42 0.34 7.61 -1.71
C ILE A 42 1.06 8.89 -1.29
N TYR A 43 2.27 9.16 -1.82
CA TYR A 43 3.09 10.31 -1.44
C TYR A 43 3.03 11.49 -2.40
N ARG A 44 1.92 11.67 -3.13
CA ARG A 44 1.72 12.82 -4.02
C ARG A 44 1.88 14.17 -3.32
N PHE A 45 1.46 14.26 -2.07
CA PHE A 45 1.57 15.49 -1.26
C PHE A 45 3.02 15.88 -0.94
N SER A 46 3.97 14.93 -0.97
CA SER A 46 5.41 15.15 -0.80
C SER A 46 6.17 15.33 -2.13
N GLY A 47 5.43 15.49 -3.23
CA GLY A 47 5.99 15.74 -4.56
C GLY A 47 6.25 14.48 -5.40
N ALA A 48 5.82 13.29 -4.95
CA ALA A 48 5.85 12.11 -5.80
C ALA A 48 4.96 12.29 -7.03
N GLN A 49 5.46 11.86 -8.19
CA GLN A 49 4.78 12.03 -9.46
C GLN A 49 4.62 10.65 -10.13
N MET A 50 3.39 10.15 -10.13
CA MET A 50 3.07 8.81 -10.64
C MET A 50 3.42 8.63 -12.13
N SER A 51 3.33 9.69 -12.93
CA SER A 51 3.68 9.65 -14.35
C SER A 51 5.14 9.26 -14.60
N LEU A 52 6.05 9.52 -13.66
CA LEU A 52 7.45 9.07 -13.77
C LEU A 52 7.57 7.54 -13.71
N THR A 53 6.62 6.88 -13.05
CA THR A 53 6.55 5.41 -12.98
C THR A 53 5.74 4.83 -14.14
N THR A 54 4.54 5.38 -14.41
CA THR A 54 3.64 4.84 -15.43
C THR A 54 4.12 5.09 -16.85
N ALA A 55 4.88 6.18 -17.07
CA ALA A 55 5.54 6.51 -18.32
C ALA A 55 7.07 6.36 -18.21
N PHE A 56 7.53 5.24 -17.63
CA PHE A 56 8.95 5.02 -17.32
C PHE A 56 9.85 5.11 -18.57
N HIS A 57 9.44 4.48 -19.68
CA HIS A 57 10.23 4.47 -20.92
C HIS A 57 10.38 5.88 -21.50
N GLU A 58 9.36 6.71 -21.42
CA GLU A 58 9.40 8.10 -21.90
C GLU A 58 10.38 8.95 -21.09
N ASN A 59 10.48 8.69 -19.78
CA ASN A 59 11.30 9.47 -18.84
C ASN A 59 12.74 8.96 -18.73
N PHE A 60 12.95 7.65 -18.85
CA PHE A 60 14.23 7.01 -18.56
C PHE A 60 14.82 6.21 -19.72
N GLY A 61 14.10 6.15 -20.86
CA GLY A 61 14.54 5.44 -22.07
C GLY A 61 14.11 3.98 -22.12
N GLU A 62 14.42 3.32 -23.21
CA GLU A 62 14.07 1.92 -23.47
C GLU A 62 14.60 0.96 -22.39
N GLY A 63 13.85 -0.08 -22.12
CA GLY A 63 14.20 -1.09 -21.15
C GLY A 63 13.18 -2.22 -21.09
N GLU A 64 13.49 -3.25 -20.32
CA GLU A 64 12.60 -4.37 -20.07
C GLU A 64 11.69 -4.08 -18.87
N ARG A 65 10.42 -4.44 -18.99
CA ARG A 65 9.46 -4.41 -17.90
C ARG A 65 9.06 -5.84 -17.52
N CYS A 66 9.17 -6.14 -16.23
CA CYS A 66 8.69 -7.38 -15.67
C CYS A 66 7.60 -7.08 -14.63
N ASP A 67 6.44 -7.68 -14.78
CA ASP A 67 5.33 -7.53 -13.84
C ASP A 67 5.29 -8.70 -12.86
N LEU A 68 5.26 -8.39 -11.55
CA LEU A 68 4.99 -9.36 -10.50
C LEU A 68 3.48 -9.37 -10.24
N ASP A 69 2.79 -10.36 -10.74
CA ASP A 69 1.33 -10.46 -10.75
C ASP A 69 0.75 -11.29 -9.61
N THR A 70 1.59 -11.92 -8.80
CA THR A 70 1.17 -12.85 -7.75
C THR A 70 1.47 -12.29 -6.38
N THR A 71 0.45 -12.28 -5.50
CA THR A 71 0.60 -11.86 -4.10
C THR A 71 0.40 -13.02 -3.13
N TYR A 72 1.18 -12.97 -2.04
CA TYR A 72 1.12 -13.90 -0.91
C TYR A 72 0.55 -13.26 0.35
N ARG A 73 0.28 -11.94 0.32
CA ARG A 73 -0.10 -11.14 1.52
C ARG A 73 -1.56 -11.29 1.91
N PHE A 74 -2.43 -11.55 0.95
CA PHE A 74 -3.88 -11.60 1.18
C PHE A 74 -4.57 -12.62 0.27
N ASN A 75 -5.76 -13.02 0.66
CA ASN A 75 -6.56 -13.96 -0.10
C ASN A 75 -7.29 -13.30 -1.29
N SER A 76 -7.84 -14.12 -2.18
CA SER A 76 -8.52 -13.69 -3.40
C SER A 76 -9.68 -12.71 -3.14
N ARG A 77 -10.40 -12.82 -2.03
CA ARG A 77 -11.54 -11.95 -1.71
C ARG A 77 -11.12 -10.50 -1.39
N ILE A 78 -10.00 -10.34 -0.68
CA ILE A 78 -9.39 -9.01 -0.47
C ILE A 78 -8.88 -8.48 -1.81
N GLY A 79 -8.18 -9.32 -2.58
CA GLY A 79 -7.65 -8.96 -3.89
C GLY A 79 -8.72 -8.49 -4.88
N GLU A 80 -9.86 -9.18 -4.96
CA GLU A 80 -10.99 -8.78 -5.82
C GLU A 80 -11.51 -7.37 -5.50
N VAL A 81 -11.66 -7.05 -4.21
CA VAL A 81 -12.14 -5.73 -3.79
C VAL A 81 -11.09 -4.65 -4.07
N ALA A 82 -9.82 -4.92 -3.75
CA ALA A 82 -8.71 -4.01 -4.01
C ALA A 82 -8.55 -3.73 -5.51
N ASN A 83 -8.54 -4.77 -6.34
CA ASN A 83 -8.45 -4.65 -7.80
C ASN A 83 -9.59 -3.81 -8.37
N ARG A 84 -10.84 -4.08 -7.94
CA ARG A 84 -12.01 -3.32 -8.40
C ARG A 84 -11.93 -1.85 -8.02
N PHE A 85 -11.46 -1.55 -6.81
CA PHE A 85 -11.30 -0.18 -6.34
C PHE A 85 -10.22 0.58 -7.11
N ILE A 86 -9.04 0.01 -7.21
CA ILE A 86 -7.87 0.65 -7.83
C ILE A 86 -8.06 0.86 -9.33
N GLN A 87 -8.63 -0.12 -10.03
CA GLN A 87 -8.83 -0.05 -11.49
C GLN A 87 -9.85 1.01 -11.93
N GLN A 88 -10.57 1.64 -11.01
CA GLN A 88 -11.41 2.80 -11.33
C GLN A 88 -10.57 4.05 -11.67
N ASN A 89 -9.31 4.10 -11.27
CA ASN A 89 -8.42 5.19 -11.60
C ASN A 89 -7.75 4.95 -12.97
N PRO A 90 -8.09 5.74 -14.01
CA PRO A 90 -7.54 5.55 -15.36
C PRO A 90 -6.04 5.84 -15.47
N GLY A 91 -5.47 6.57 -14.50
CA GLY A 91 -4.04 6.93 -14.49
C GLY A 91 -3.12 5.82 -13.99
N GLN A 92 -3.66 4.69 -13.55
CA GLN A 92 -2.86 3.58 -13.03
C GLN A 92 -2.68 2.46 -14.05
N LEU A 93 -1.57 1.73 -13.92
CA LEU A 93 -1.28 0.60 -14.77
C LEU A 93 -2.30 -0.51 -14.53
N LYS A 94 -2.90 -0.99 -15.60
CA LYS A 94 -3.77 -2.17 -15.54
C LYS A 94 -2.90 -3.41 -15.41
N LYS A 95 -3.00 -4.08 -14.27
CA LYS A 95 -2.30 -5.34 -14.00
C LYS A 95 -3.23 -6.28 -13.24
N PRO A 96 -3.33 -7.55 -13.64
CA PRO A 96 -4.02 -8.54 -12.82
C PRO A 96 -3.17 -8.83 -11.59
N LEU A 97 -3.75 -8.74 -10.40
CA LEU A 97 -3.11 -9.21 -9.18
C LEU A 97 -3.78 -10.49 -8.72
N ASN A 98 -3.05 -11.58 -8.75
CA ASN A 98 -3.52 -12.90 -8.39
C ASN A 98 -3.11 -13.24 -6.97
N SER A 99 -4.05 -13.73 -6.17
CA SER A 99 -3.75 -14.26 -4.84
C SER A 99 -3.59 -15.77 -4.91
N LEU A 100 -2.54 -16.31 -4.29
CA LEU A 100 -2.38 -17.77 -4.19
C LEU A 100 -3.38 -18.42 -3.23
N THR A 101 -3.81 -17.69 -2.21
CA THR A 101 -4.78 -18.18 -1.24
C THR A 101 -6.20 -17.81 -1.66
N ASN A 102 -7.05 -18.81 -1.83
CA ASN A 102 -8.46 -18.59 -2.08
C ASN A 102 -9.21 -18.30 -0.78
N GLY A 103 -10.04 -17.26 -0.79
CA GLY A 103 -10.98 -16.96 0.29
C GLY A 103 -12.39 -17.44 -0.05
N ASP A 104 -13.04 -18.07 0.90
CA ASP A 104 -14.42 -18.59 0.78
C ASP A 104 -15.46 -17.64 1.40
N LYS A 105 -15.05 -16.71 2.27
CA LYS A 105 -15.91 -15.78 2.99
C LYS A 105 -15.75 -14.34 2.53
N LYS A 106 -16.75 -13.51 2.81
CA LYS A 106 -16.62 -12.05 2.65
C LYS A 106 -15.44 -11.54 3.47
N ALA A 107 -14.50 -10.87 2.80
CA ALA A 107 -13.32 -10.31 3.43
C ALA A 107 -13.45 -8.81 3.73
N VAL A 108 -14.43 -8.12 3.13
CA VAL A 108 -14.66 -6.68 3.32
C VAL A 108 -16.10 -6.43 3.72
N THR A 109 -16.29 -5.64 4.76
CA THR A 109 -17.59 -5.16 5.25
C THR A 109 -17.57 -3.65 5.35
N LEU A 110 -18.61 -2.99 4.86
CA LEU A 110 -18.82 -1.55 5.02
C LEU A 110 -19.71 -1.33 6.25
N LEU A 111 -19.26 -0.44 7.13
CA LEU A 111 -19.95 -0.07 8.36
C LEU A 111 -19.95 1.47 8.49
N ASP A 112 -20.92 1.99 9.20
CA ASP A 112 -20.90 3.37 9.67
C ASP A 112 -19.88 3.52 10.81
N GLU A 113 -19.23 4.67 10.94
CA GLU A 113 -18.24 4.92 11.99
C GLU A 113 -18.83 4.73 13.39
N SER A 114 -20.09 5.08 13.59
CA SER A 114 -20.82 4.86 14.85
C SER A 114 -20.93 3.40 15.29
N GLN A 115 -20.72 2.46 14.36
CA GLN A 115 -20.80 1.02 14.61
C GLN A 115 -19.44 0.40 15.02
N LEU A 116 -18.35 1.18 15.07
CA LEU A 116 -17.03 0.68 15.41
C LEU A 116 -16.98 -0.03 16.76
N ASP A 117 -17.53 0.62 17.80
CA ASP A 117 -17.52 0.05 19.16
C ASP A 117 -18.31 -1.24 19.23
N ALA A 118 -19.48 -1.30 18.60
CA ALA A 118 -20.28 -2.51 18.54
C ALA A 118 -19.56 -3.65 17.78
N LEU A 119 -18.79 -3.30 16.71
CA LEU A 119 -17.94 -4.27 16.03
C LEU A 119 -16.84 -4.81 16.94
N LEU A 120 -16.13 -3.93 17.66
CA LEU A 120 -15.08 -4.35 18.60
C LEU A 120 -15.64 -5.19 19.76
N ASP A 121 -16.80 -4.83 20.30
CA ASP A 121 -17.50 -5.64 21.30
C ASP A 121 -17.80 -7.06 20.78
N LYS A 122 -18.27 -7.16 19.53
CA LYS A 122 -18.52 -8.44 18.86
C LYS A 122 -17.22 -9.23 18.64
N LEU A 123 -16.17 -8.58 18.12
CA LEU A 123 -14.87 -9.22 17.89
C LEU A 123 -14.25 -9.75 19.20
N SER A 124 -14.39 -9.02 20.31
CA SER A 124 -13.90 -9.45 21.63
C SER A 124 -14.50 -10.78 22.11
N GLY A 125 -15.66 -11.17 21.57
CA GLY A 125 -16.31 -12.44 21.92
C GLY A 125 -15.71 -13.68 21.25
N TYR A 126 -14.99 -13.53 20.12
CA TYR A 126 -14.48 -14.67 19.36
C TYR A 126 -13.07 -14.50 18.76
N ALA A 127 -12.46 -13.33 18.91
CA ALA A 127 -11.08 -13.12 18.44
C ALA A 127 -10.10 -14.02 19.21
N LYS A 128 -9.14 -14.56 18.48
CA LYS A 128 -8.06 -15.34 19.05
C LYS A 128 -6.95 -14.43 19.57
N PRO A 129 -6.18 -14.86 20.59
CA PRO A 129 -5.12 -14.02 21.17
C PRO A 129 -4.04 -13.55 20.18
N GLU A 130 -3.80 -14.32 19.12
CA GLU A 130 -2.82 -14.00 18.08
C GLU A 130 -3.34 -13.04 17.00
N GLU A 131 -4.65 -12.78 16.97
CA GLU A 131 -5.25 -11.90 15.98
C GLU A 131 -5.07 -10.43 16.38
N ARG A 132 -4.51 -9.66 15.46
CA ARG A 132 -4.31 -8.21 15.63
C ARG A 132 -5.36 -7.45 14.84
N ILE A 133 -5.84 -6.37 15.43
CA ILE A 133 -6.75 -5.41 14.79
C ILE A 133 -5.97 -4.13 14.55
N LEU A 134 -5.82 -3.77 13.28
CA LEU A 134 -5.20 -2.52 12.90
C LEU A 134 -6.28 -1.53 12.45
N ILE A 135 -6.41 -0.43 13.19
CA ILE A 135 -7.31 0.66 12.85
C ILE A 135 -6.50 1.73 12.12
N LEU A 136 -6.92 2.04 10.90
CA LEU A 136 -6.27 3.02 10.04
C LEU A 136 -7.14 4.26 9.87
N ALA A 137 -6.53 5.45 9.95
CA ALA A 137 -7.18 6.70 9.62
C ALA A 137 -6.26 7.60 8.79
N ARG A 138 -6.82 8.68 8.23
CA ARG A 138 -6.03 9.65 7.46
C ARG A 138 -5.06 10.43 8.34
N TYR A 139 -5.50 10.83 9.53
CA TYR A 139 -4.74 11.67 10.45
C TYR A 139 -4.78 11.13 11.88
N HIS A 140 -3.77 11.47 12.67
CA HIS A 140 -3.70 11.03 14.08
C HIS A 140 -4.87 11.52 14.93
N HIS A 141 -5.40 12.72 14.68
CA HIS A 141 -6.55 13.26 15.41
C HIS A 141 -7.87 12.57 15.11
N MET A 142 -7.92 11.73 14.09
CA MET A 142 -9.07 10.88 13.78
C MET A 142 -9.08 9.57 14.60
N ARG A 143 -8.16 9.42 15.54
CA ARG A 143 -8.17 8.26 16.44
C ARG A 143 -9.47 8.23 17.23
N PRO A 144 -10.25 7.13 17.17
CA PRO A 144 -11.47 7.00 17.96
C PRO A 144 -11.21 7.14 19.45
N ALA A 145 -12.00 7.95 20.14
CA ALA A 145 -11.85 8.21 21.58
C ALA A 145 -12.03 6.93 22.42
N SER A 146 -12.86 5.98 21.96
CA SER A 146 -13.07 4.70 22.62
C SER A 146 -11.79 3.87 22.75
N LEU A 147 -10.79 4.09 21.88
CA LEU A 147 -9.50 3.38 21.94
C LEU A 147 -8.61 3.82 23.10
N GLU A 148 -8.89 4.93 23.78
CA GLU A 148 -8.19 5.32 25.00
C GLU A 148 -8.42 4.30 26.14
N LYS A 149 -9.57 3.66 26.12
CA LYS A 149 -9.97 2.64 27.09
C LYS A 149 -9.93 1.22 26.53
N ALA A 150 -9.29 1.01 25.37
CA ALA A 150 -9.28 -0.27 24.66
C ALA A 150 -8.80 -1.43 25.53
N ALA A 151 -7.70 -1.26 26.27
CA ALA A 151 -7.15 -2.29 27.15
C ALA A 151 -8.10 -2.72 28.27
N THR A 152 -8.95 -1.80 28.74
CA THR A 152 -9.93 -2.09 29.78
C THR A 152 -11.23 -2.65 29.20
N ARG A 153 -11.69 -2.07 28.06
CA ARG A 153 -12.96 -2.45 27.45
C ARG A 153 -12.86 -3.74 26.64
N TRP A 154 -11.73 -3.94 25.96
CA TRP A 154 -11.48 -5.12 25.10
C TRP A 154 -10.15 -5.79 25.44
N PRO A 155 -9.97 -6.34 26.65
CA PRO A 155 -8.67 -6.84 27.12
C PRO A 155 -8.16 -8.05 26.32
N LYS A 156 -9.02 -8.70 25.53
CA LYS A 156 -8.65 -9.84 24.67
C LYS A 156 -8.20 -9.42 23.27
N LEU A 157 -8.42 -8.17 22.88
CA LEU A 157 -8.09 -7.68 21.55
C LEU A 157 -6.72 -7.00 21.56
N GLN A 158 -5.90 -7.33 20.59
CA GLN A 158 -4.68 -6.58 20.30
C GLN A 158 -5.02 -5.50 19.25
N ILE A 159 -5.24 -4.26 19.70
CA ILE A 159 -5.67 -3.16 18.84
C ILE A 159 -4.55 -2.16 18.70
N ASP A 160 -4.12 -1.95 17.46
CA ASP A 160 -3.19 -0.89 17.08
C ASP A 160 -3.89 0.18 16.25
N PHE A 161 -3.41 1.42 16.38
CA PHE A 161 -3.86 2.54 15.56
C PHE A 161 -2.69 3.22 14.87
N MET A 162 -2.84 3.46 13.58
CA MET A 162 -1.86 4.27 12.83
C MET A 162 -2.52 5.02 11.66
N THR A 163 -1.78 5.96 11.09
CA THR A 163 -2.24 6.60 9.86
C THR A 163 -2.00 5.69 8.66
N ILE A 164 -2.82 5.86 7.60
CA ILE A 164 -2.64 5.13 6.33
C ILE A 164 -1.20 5.31 5.80
N HIS A 165 -0.61 6.52 5.94
CA HIS A 165 0.75 6.76 5.51
C HIS A 165 1.80 5.99 6.34
N ALA A 166 1.57 5.88 7.66
CA ALA A 166 2.47 5.14 8.54
C ALA A 166 2.35 3.62 8.35
N SER A 167 1.23 3.13 7.83
CA SER A 167 1.02 1.71 7.57
C SER A 167 1.71 1.20 6.29
N LYS A 168 2.16 2.11 5.41
CA LYS A 168 2.88 1.71 4.20
C LYS A 168 4.15 0.94 4.55
N GLY A 169 4.34 -0.22 3.92
CA GLY A 169 5.46 -1.12 4.21
C GLY A 169 5.27 -2.01 5.45
N GLN A 170 4.19 -1.83 6.22
CA GLN A 170 3.85 -2.72 7.32
C GLN A 170 3.12 -3.98 6.82
N GLN A 171 3.24 -5.05 7.57
CA GLN A 171 2.45 -6.27 7.39
C GLN A 171 1.58 -6.45 8.63
N ALA A 172 0.31 -6.72 8.42
CA ALA A 172 -0.65 -7.05 9.48
C ALA A 172 -0.66 -8.55 9.74
#